data_e165d9689bf1eae604df2a110cf8d959
#
_entry.id   e165d9689bf1eae604df2a110cf8d959
#
_cell.length_a   1.000
_cell.length_b   1.000
_cell.length_c   1.000
_cell.angle_alpha   90.00
_cell.angle_beta   90.00
_cell.angle_gamma   90.00
#
_symmetry.space_group_name_H-M   'P 1'
#
loop_
_entity.id
_entity.type
_entity.pdbx_description
1 polymer ?
#
loop_
_entity_poly.entity_id
_entity_poly.type
_entity_poly.pdbx_seq_one_letter_code
_entity_poly.pdbx_strand_id
1 'polypeptide(L)'
;MNIATLIRYKKGTYDSIWNGNSWFAHGNIVDIARHYGVGLTVIATDGDYEKVCQMCDGLIIPGSPINIDPSFYGQEPFDPRNEVEEYLLDSKVIAAFDKMGKPMFGICGGIQALNVFYGGTLERVSNLKTDALAENPSSHIEEEQRVDRYGNTVEYHTHPINIKKDSFVFDVFQSERARTNTYHGYALDRIASGFDVVARSDDGIVEAFECREKKIYGTQWHPELAYRLNDPLELKFFENFFRVCKENAR
;
A
#
# COMPACT_ATOMS: atom_id res chain seq x y z
N MET A 1 -21.19 4.43 -5.19
CA MET A 1 -20.02 4.27 -4.34
C MET A 1 -18.89 5.11 -4.91
N ASN A 2 -18.20 5.85 -4.08
CA ASN A 2 -17.09 6.70 -4.46
C ASN A 2 -15.90 6.44 -3.52
N ILE A 3 -14.73 6.17 -4.06
CA ILE A 3 -13.51 5.86 -3.29
C ILE A 3 -12.51 7.01 -3.44
N ALA A 4 -11.92 7.42 -2.33
CA ALA A 4 -10.80 8.34 -2.34
C ALA A 4 -9.49 7.60 -2.60
N THR A 5 -8.56 8.25 -3.29
CA THR A 5 -7.16 7.84 -3.38
C THR A 5 -6.25 9.06 -3.36
N LEU A 6 -4.97 8.83 -3.10
CA LEU A 6 -3.94 9.87 -2.97
C LEU A 6 -3.06 9.92 -4.22
N ILE A 7 -2.61 11.11 -4.58
CA ILE A 7 -1.52 11.25 -5.54
C ILE A 7 -0.21 10.76 -4.92
N ARG A 8 0.73 10.46 -5.79
CA ARG A 8 2.11 10.09 -5.45
C ARG A 8 3.10 11.01 -6.13
N TYR A 9 4.20 11.24 -5.48
CA TYR A 9 5.27 12.09 -5.95
C TYR A 9 6.35 11.28 -6.67
N LYS A 10 6.85 11.78 -7.78
CA LYS A 10 7.99 11.23 -8.50
C LYS A 10 9.00 12.33 -8.75
N LYS A 11 10.21 12.12 -8.26
CA LYS A 11 11.34 13.01 -8.56
C LYS A 11 11.69 12.93 -10.05
N GLY A 12 11.71 14.09 -10.71
CA GLY A 12 12.06 14.17 -12.12
C GLY A 12 13.51 13.77 -12.39
N THR A 13 13.75 13.04 -13.47
CA THR A 13 15.09 12.88 -14.04
C THR A 13 15.39 14.07 -14.96
N TYR A 14 16.62 14.54 -14.99
CA TYR A 14 17.06 15.75 -15.70
C TYR A 14 16.84 15.77 -17.23
N ASP A 15 16.37 14.67 -17.81
CA ASP A 15 16.30 14.48 -19.27
C ASP A 15 14.89 14.68 -19.86
N SER A 16 13.90 15.12 -19.09
CA SER A 16 12.56 15.37 -19.64
C SER A 16 12.33 16.86 -19.89
N ILE A 17 11.62 17.18 -20.97
CA ILE A 17 11.12 18.55 -21.25
C ILE A 17 10.24 19.11 -20.14
N TRP A 18 9.80 18.27 -19.21
CA TRP A 18 9.05 18.58 -17.99
C TRP A 18 9.93 18.66 -16.75
N ASN A 19 11.17 19.08 -16.85
CA ASN A 19 12.21 19.23 -15.83
C ASN A 19 11.72 19.47 -14.39
N GLY A 20 10.76 18.69 -13.92
CA GLY A 20 10.13 18.90 -12.64
C GLY A 20 9.73 17.61 -11.97
N ASN A 21 9.66 17.73 -10.68
CA ASN A 21 8.96 16.80 -9.83
C ASN A 21 7.51 16.69 -10.32
N SER A 22 6.99 15.49 -10.43
CA SER A 22 5.63 15.26 -10.89
C SER A 22 4.81 14.54 -9.83
N TRP A 23 3.56 14.98 -9.71
CA TRP A 23 2.54 14.27 -8.95
C TRP A 23 1.69 13.45 -9.91
N PHE A 24 1.34 12.22 -9.53
CA PHE A 24 0.56 11.33 -10.38
C PHE A 24 -0.44 10.49 -9.57
N ALA A 25 -1.55 10.13 -10.19
CA ALA A 25 -2.46 9.12 -9.68
C ALA A 25 -2.06 7.74 -10.25
N HIS A 26 -2.10 6.71 -9.43
CA HIS A 26 -1.80 5.35 -9.89
C HIS A 26 -2.81 4.86 -10.93
N GLY A 27 -2.34 4.64 -12.16
CA GLY A 27 -3.17 4.14 -13.27
C GLY A 27 -3.87 2.82 -12.96
N ASN A 28 -3.20 1.91 -12.21
CA ASN A 28 -3.80 0.64 -11.81
C ASN A 28 -5.04 0.83 -10.92
N ILE A 29 -5.03 1.80 -10.01
CA ILE A 29 -6.21 2.12 -9.17
C ILE A 29 -7.33 2.69 -10.04
N VAL A 30 -7.01 3.52 -11.04
CA VAL A 30 -7.98 4.04 -12.00
C VAL A 30 -8.63 2.90 -12.81
N ASP A 31 -7.81 1.95 -13.28
CA ASP A 31 -8.29 0.81 -14.06
C ASP A 31 -9.21 -0.10 -13.21
N ILE A 32 -8.86 -0.34 -11.95
CA ILE A 32 -9.70 -1.10 -11.00
C ILE A 32 -11.03 -0.37 -10.74
N ALA A 33 -10.99 0.95 -10.49
CA ALA A 33 -12.21 1.73 -10.29
C ALA A 33 -13.15 1.64 -11.51
N ARG A 34 -12.61 1.72 -12.73
CA ARG A 34 -13.36 1.51 -13.97
C ARG A 34 -13.94 0.10 -14.08
N HIS A 35 -13.14 -0.92 -13.77
CA HIS A 35 -13.56 -2.32 -13.86
C HIS A 35 -14.79 -2.60 -12.99
N TYR A 36 -14.79 -2.04 -11.77
CA TYR A 36 -15.90 -2.22 -10.82
C TYR A 36 -17.00 -1.15 -10.91
N GLY A 37 -16.89 -0.19 -11.83
CA GLY A 37 -17.86 0.91 -11.95
C GLY A 37 -17.95 1.80 -10.71
N VAL A 38 -16.81 2.00 -10.03
CA VAL A 38 -16.68 2.79 -8.80
C VAL A 38 -16.20 4.20 -9.15
N GLY A 39 -16.81 5.23 -8.56
CA GLY A 39 -16.31 6.59 -8.63
C GLY A 39 -14.96 6.71 -7.92
N LEU A 40 -14.05 7.52 -8.47
CA LEU A 40 -12.72 7.76 -7.88
C LEU A 40 -12.50 9.25 -7.65
N THR A 41 -12.23 9.62 -6.40
CA THR A 41 -11.82 10.99 -6.02
C THR A 41 -10.33 10.98 -5.70
N VAL A 42 -9.54 11.74 -6.47
CA VAL A 42 -8.10 11.86 -6.27
C VAL A 42 -7.80 13.08 -5.38
N ILE A 43 -7.15 12.86 -4.25
CA ILE A 43 -6.73 13.91 -3.32
C ILE A 43 -5.30 14.31 -3.67
N ALA A 44 -5.13 15.57 -4.07
CA ALA A 44 -3.87 16.08 -4.61
C ALA A 44 -3.20 17.16 -3.74
N THR A 45 -3.96 17.83 -2.88
CA THR A 45 -3.46 18.98 -2.12
C THR A 45 -4.10 19.05 -0.74
N ASP A 46 -3.53 19.89 0.12
CA ASP A 46 -4.15 20.32 1.36
C ASP A 46 -5.50 20.98 1.10
N GLY A 47 -6.53 20.48 1.72
CA GLY A 47 -7.89 20.95 1.54
C GLY A 47 -8.77 20.56 2.73
N ASP A 48 -10.07 20.66 2.53
CA ASP A 48 -11.05 20.22 3.52
C ASP A 48 -11.26 18.70 3.40
N TYR A 49 -10.38 17.94 4.05
CA TYR A 49 -10.42 16.46 4.03
C TYR A 49 -11.72 15.92 4.63
N GLU A 50 -12.35 16.63 5.54
CA GLU A 50 -13.62 16.20 6.15
C GLU A 50 -14.72 16.17 5.08
N LYS A 51 -14.78 17.18 4.19
CA LYS A 51 -15.74 17.18 3.07
C LYS A 51 -15.45 16.05 2.08
N VAL A 52 -14.18 15.85 1.72
CA VAL A 52 -13.80 14.74 0.84
C VAL A 52 -14.19 13.40 1.46
N CYS A 53 -13.89 13.22 2.75
CA CYS A 53 -14.27 12.02 3.49
C CYS A 53 -15.79 11.80 3.49
N GLN A 54 -16.61 12.85 3.64
CA GLN A 54 -18.07 12.74 3.55
C GLN A 54 -18.54 12.25 2.18
N MET A 55 -17.87 12.66 1.11
CA MET A 55 -18.20 12.31 -0.28
C MET A 55 -17.76 10.91 -0.69
N CYS A 56 -16.86 10.30 0.07
CA CYS A 56 -16.26 9.01 -0.26
C CYS A 56 -16.68 7.93 0.74
N ASP A 57 -16.82 6.70 0.26
CA ASP A 57 -17.22 5.54 1.06
C ASP A 57 -16.01 4.81 1.68
N GLY A 58 -14.79 5.08 1.19
CA GLY A 58 -13.54 4.52 1.69
C GLY A 58 -12.31 5.18 1.04
N LEU A 59 -11.12 4.80 1.52
CA LEU A 59 -9.83 5.31 1.06
C LEU A 59 -8.91 4.17 0.62
N ILE A 60 -8.33 4.28 -0.57
CA ILE A 60 -7.20 3.46 -1.01
C ILE A 60 -5.94 4.33 -0.96
N ILE A 61 -4.95 3.90 -0.17
CA ILE A 61 -3.63 4.54 -0.06
C ILE A 61 -2.68 3.73 -0.93
N PRO A 62 -2.29 4.23 -2.11
CA PRO A 62 -1.46 3.47 -3.05
C PRO A 62 0.00 3.36 -2.58
N GLY A 63 0.75 2.51 -3.24
CA GLY A 63 2.21 2.43 -3.11
C GLY A 63 2.89 3.77 -3.41
N SER A 64 4.12 3.93 -2.94
CA SER A 64 4.91 5.14 -3.18
C SER A 64 6.32 4.80 -3.64
N PRO A 65 6.89 5.54 -4.59
CA PRO A 65 8.30 5.46 -4.92
C PRO A 65 9.20 6.18 -3.88
N ILE A 66 8.60 6.84 -2.89
CA ILE A 66 9.31 7.57 -1.82
C ILE A 66 9.10 6.85 -0.51
N ASN A 67 10.17 6.71 0.26
CA ASN A 67 10.12 6.14 1.61
C ASN A 67 9.70 7.21 2.62
N ILE A 68 8.93 6.82 3.62
CA ILE A 68 8.56 7.70 4.73
C ILE A 68 9.83 8.07 5.52
N ASP A 69 10.00 9.36 5.79
CA ASP A 69 11.16 9.85 6.56
C ASP A 69 11.14 9.25 7.98
N PRO A 70 12.26 8.67 8.44
CA PRO A 70 12.35 8.01 9.74
C PRO A 70 12.03 8.89 10.94
N SER A 71 12.15 10.22 10.81
CA SER A 71 11.77 11.14 11.88
C SER A 71 10.30 11.05 12.28
N PHE A 72 9.41 10.59 11.37
CA PHE A 72 8.00 10.36 11.68
C PHE A 72 7.74 9.17 12.60
N TYR A 73 8.70 8.26 12.75
CA TYR A 73 8.62 7.12 13.66
C TYR A 73 9.78 7.04 14.65
N GLY A 74 10.40 8.20 14.93
CA GLY A 74 11.37 8.37 16.03
C GLY A 74 12.79 7.87 15.76
N GLN A 75 13.17 7.78 14.49
CA GLN A 75 14.53 7.47 14.06
C GLN A 75 15.20 8.68 13.42
N GLU A 76 16.53 8.62 13.23
CA GLU A 76 17.27 9.68 12.55
C GLU A 76 16.85 9.79 11.06
N PRO A 77 16.66 11.00 10.53
CA PRO A 77 16.29 11.20 9.13
C PRO A 77 17.37 10.71 8.18
N PHE A 78 16.96 10.16 7.02
CA PHE A 78 17.91 9.66 6.02
C PHE A 78 18.75 10.76 5.37
N ASP A 79 18.10 11.85 5.01
CA ASP A 79 18.67 12.97 4.29
C ASP A 79 17.77 14.18 4.54
N PRO A 80 18.34 15.34 4.93
CA PRO A 80 17.57 16.57 5.11
C PRO A 80 16.85 17.05 3.85
N ARG A 81 17.13 16.45 2.69
CA ARG A 81 16.45 16.69 1.41
C ARG A 81 15.30 15.71 1.13
N ASN A 82 14.96 14.83 2.08
CA ASN A 82 13.83 13.92 1.91
C ASN A 82 12.52 14.67 1.87
N GLU A 83 11.70 14.30 0.92
CA GLU A 83 10.42 14.93 0.67
C GLU A 83 9.39 14.40 1.67
N VAL A 84 9.24 15.11 2.76
CA VAL A 84 8.26 14.78 3.82
C VAL A 84 6.81 15.07 3.41
N GLU A 85 6.60 15.82 2.32
CA GLU A 85 5.28 16.32 1.91
C GLU A 85 4.27 15.21 1.63
N GLU A 86 4.72 14.10 1.02
CA GLU A 86 3.81 13.01 0.66
C GLU A 86 3.22 12.37 1.92
N TYR A 87 4.04 12.00 2.90
CA TYR A 87 3.53 11.41 4.13
C TYR A 87 2.72 12.40 4.98
N LEU A 88 3.06 13.70 4.94
CA LEU A 88 2.24 14.72 5.60
C LEU A 88 0.84 14.79 5.01
N LEU A 89 0.69 14.66 3.69
CA LEU A 89 -0.61 14.56 3.03
C LEU A 89 -1.33 13.27 3.45
N ASP A 90 -0.64 12.13 3.36
CA ASP A 90 -1.19 10.83 3.76
C ASP A 90 -1.73 10.86 5.19
N SER A 91 -0.94 11.37 6.15
CA SER A 91 -1.31 11.41 7.57
C SER A 91 -2.55 12.26 7.84
N LYS A 92 -2.70 13.40 7.16
CA LYS A 92 -3.87 14.27 7.28
C LYS A 92 -5.13 13.58 6.74
N VAL A 93 -5.00 12.92 5.59
CA VAL A 93 -6.13 12.22 4.97
C VAL A 93 -6.52 10.99 5.78
N ILE A 94 -5.55 10.19 6.24
CA ILE A 94 -5.80 9.05 7.14
C ILE A 94 -6.54 9.52 8.39
N ALA A 95 -6.10 10.62 9.02
CA ALA A 95 -6.75 11.17 10.21
C ALA A 95 -8.23 11.54 9.96
N ALA A 96 -8.55 12.12 8.80
CA ALA A 96 -9.92 12.47 8.44
C ALA A 96 -10.80 11.23 8.26
N PHE A 97 -10.29 10.20 7.57
CA PHE A 97 -11.01 8.95 7.35
C PHE A 97 -11.18 8.14 8.65
N ASP A 98 -10.14 8.08 9.51
CA ASP A 98 -10.19 7.43 10.83
C ASP A 98 -11.23 8.10 11.74
N LYS A 99 -11.23 9.44 11.83
CA LYS A 99 -12.20 10.22 12.62
C LYS A 99 -13.65 9.92 12.26
N MET A 100 -13.91 9.61 10.99
CA MET A 100 -15.27 9.30 10.49
C MET A 100 -15.55 7.79 10.39
N GLY A 101 -14.65 6.93 10.84
CA GLY A 101 -14.81 5.48 10.81
C GLY A 101 -14.95 4.92 9.40
N LYS A 102 -14.34 5.55 8.40
CA LYS A 102 -14.39 5.10 7.00
C LYS A 102 -13.36 4.01 6.75
N PRO A 103 -13.70 2.96 5.96
CA PRO A 103 -12.76 1.91 5.60
C PRO A 103 -11.52 2.44 4.87
N MET A 104 -10.35 1.83 5.14
CA MET A 104 -9.09 2.18 4.50
C MET A 104 -8.34 0.94 4.02
N PHE A 105 -7.72 1.00 2.86
CA PHE A 105 -6.87 -0.05 2.32
C PHE A 105 -5.52 0.53 1.88
N GLY A 106 -4.44 0.10 2.53
CA GLY A 106 -3.06 0.52 2.22
C GLY A 106 -2.32 -0.52 1.38
N ILE A 107 -1.65 -0.09 0.32
CA ILE A 107 -0.89 -0.92 -0.61
C ILE A 107 0.58 -0.49 -0.57
N CYS A 108 1.51 -1.39 -0.30
CA CYS A 108 2.96 -1.16 -0.26
C CYS A 108 3.32 0.05 0.63
N GLY A 109 3.70 1.19 0.09
CA GLY A 109 3.88 2.43 0.86
C GLY A 109 2.65 2.83 1.67
N GLY A 110 1.44 2.46 1.22
CA GLY A 110 0.19 2.73 1.93
C GLY A 110 0.01 1.92 3.22
N ILE A 111 0.41 0.64 3.26
CA ILE A 111 0.41 -0.13 4.52
C ILE A 111 1.44 0.44 5.49
N GLN A 112 2.59 0.90 4.96
CA GLN A 112 3.63 1.55 5.74
C GLN A 112 3.13 2.87 6.34
N ALA A 113 2.43 3.69 5.55
CA ALA A 113 1.83 4.94 6.02
C ALA A 113 0.80 4.72 7.13
N LEU A 114 -0.05 3.71 6.99
CA LEU A 114 -1.00 3.30 8.04
C LEU A 114 -0.26 2.86 9.31
N ASN A 115 0.76 2.00 9.20
CA ASN A 115 1.53 1.54 10.35
C ASN A 115 2.15 2.72 11.12
N VAL A 116 2.83 3.62 10.42
CA VAL A 116 3.47 4.81 11.02
C VAL A 116 2.43 5.74 11.64
N PHE A 117 1.32 6.00 10.97
CA PHE A 117 0.24 6.85 11.48
C PHE A 117 -0.31 6.37 12.83
N TYR A 118 -0.46 5.05 13.00
CA TYR A 118 -0.92 4.44 14.26
C TYR A 118 0.20 4.12 15.25
N GLY A 119 1.42 4.63 15.02
CA GLY A 119 2.55 4.55 15.96
C GLY A 119 3.45 3.34 15.80
N GLY A 120 3.36 2.62 14.70
CA GLY A 120 4.33 1.60 14.32
C GLY A 120 5.63 2.19 13.77
N THR A 121 6.58 1.32 13.41
CA THR A 121 7.88 1.70 12.82
C THR A 121 8.14 0.93 11.54
N LEU A 122 9.09 1.43 10.76
CA LEU A 122 9.60 0.78 9.55
C LEU A 122 11.08 0.50 9.70
N GLU A 123 11.58 -0.48 8.97
CA GLU A 123 13.00 -0.76 8.84
C GLU A 123 13.34 -1.15 7.40
N ARG A 124 14.57 -0.91 6.99
CA ARG A 124 15.06 -1.44 5.72
C ARG A 124 15.08 -2.95 5.76
N VAL A 125 14.61 -3.59 4.70
CA VAL A 125 14.63 -5.06 4.59
C VAL A 125 16.03 -5.61 4.85
N SER A 126 17.08 -4.97 4.32
CA SER A 126 18.48 -5.36 4.54
C SER A 126 18.97 -5.31 6.00
N ASN A 127 18.27 -4.57 6.86
CA ASN A 127 18.64 -4.41 8.28
C ASN A 127 17.81 -5.30 9.20
N LEU A 128 16.69 -5.82 8.72
CA LEU A 128 15.84 -6.72 9.50
C LEU A 128 16.60 -8.02 9.78
N LYS A 129 16.64 -8.41 11.05
CA LYS A 129 17.31 -9.62 11.50
C LYS A 129 16.24 -10.70 11.76
N THR A 130 15.93 -11.45 10.72
CA THR A 130 15.23 -12.72 10.88
C THR A 130 16.19 -13.85 10.56
N ASP A 131 16.05 -15.01 11.19
CA ASP A 131 16.93 -16.15 10.90
C ASP A 131 16.87 -16.55 9.41
N ALA A 132 15.71 -16.39 8.80
CA ALA A 132 15.48 -16.70 7.39
C ALA A 132 16.05 -15.64 6.42
N LEU A 133 16.10 -14.35 6.80
CA LEU A 133 16.73 -13.28 6.01
C LEU A 133 18.24 -13.45 5.88
N ALA A 134 18.89 -14.13 6.84
CA ALA A 134 20.32 -14.42 6.77
C ALA A 134 20.67 -15.32 5.57
N GLU A 135 19.71 -16.09 5.05
CA GLU A 135 19.89 -17.00 3.92
C GLU A 135 19.64 -16.35 2.56
N ASN A 136 18.75 -15.34 2.47
CA ASN A 136 18.49 -14.61 1.19
C ASN A 136 17.88 -13.22 1.39
N PRO A 137 18.66 -12.18 1.74
CA PRO A 137 18.15 -10.83 2.02
C PRO A 137 17.59 -10.08 0.81
N SER A 138 17.79 -10.59 -0.41
CA SER A 138 17.36 -9.93 -1.65
C SER A 138 15.96 -10.33 -2.14
N SER A 139 15.22 -11.16 -1.40
CA SER A 139 13.94 -11.70 -1.85
C SER A 139 12.77 -10.69 -1.96
N HIS A 140 12.95 -9.46 -1.48
CA HIS A 140 11.93 -8.41 -1.49
C HIS A 140 12.26 -7.23 -2.41
N ILE A 141 13.52 -7.10 -2.81
CA ILE A 141 14.01 -6.03 -3.71
C ILE A 141 14.32 -6.67 -5.05
N GLU A 142 13.74 -6.14 -6.08
CA GLU A 142 13.79 -6.72 -7.39
C GLU A 142 14.99 -6.36 -8.24
N GLU A 143 15.54 -7.32 -8.96
CA GLU A 143 16.49 -7.09 -10.04
C GLU A 143 16.02 -7.66 -11.40
N GLU A 144 14.99 -8.52 -11.44
CA GLU A 144 14.55 -9.16 -12.67
C GLU A 144 13.09 -8.84 -13.01
N GLN A 145 12.86 -7.68 -13.59
CA GLN A 145 11.58 -7.36 -14.24
C GLN A 145 11.67 -7.74 -15.71
N ARG A 146 10.75 -8.58 -16.19
CA ARG A 146 10.54 -8.74 -17.62
C ARG A 146 9.73 -7.58 -18.14
N VAL A 147 10.25 -6.90 -19.13
CA VAL A 147 9.56 -5.78 -19.79
C VAL A 147 9.04 -6.20 -21.16
N ASP A 148 7.90 -5.67 -21.56
CA ASP A 148 7.37 -5.84 -22.89
C ASP A 148 8.16 -4.98 -23.92
N ARG A 149 7.80 -5.10 -25.20
CA ARG A 149 8.42 -4.32 -26.29
C ARG A 149 8.26 -2.81 -26.18
N TYR A 150 7.43 -2.33 -25.26
CA TYR A 150 7.20 -0.90 -24.99
C TYR A 150 7.90 -0.45 -23.71
N GLY A 151 8.64 -1.33 -23.03
CA GLY A 151 9.32 -1.05 -21.78
C GLY A 151 8.43 -1.15 -20.53
N ASN A 152 7.19 -1.70 -20.65
CA ASN A 152 6.34 -1.93 -19.49
C ASN A 152 6.72 -3.24 -18.81
N THR A 153 6.80 -3.25 -17.50
CA THR A 153 6.99 -4.47 -16.71
C THR A 153 5.79 -5.40 -16.87
N VAL A 154 6.04 -6.63 -17.29
CA VAL A 154 5.02 -7.67 -17.52
C VAL A 154 5.13 -8.85 -16.57
N GLU A 155 6.21 -8.92 -15.82
CA GLU A 155 6.44 -9.97 -14.83
C GLU A 155 7.17 -9.37 -13.63
N TYR A 156 6.72 -9.72 -12.43
CA TYR A 156 7.27 -9.26 -11.17
C TYR A 156 7.89 -10.44 -10.44
N HIS A 157 8.92 -10.18 -9.67
CA HIS A 157 9.41 -11.16 -8.71
C HIS A 157 8.29 -11.56 -7.77
N THR A 158 8.23 -12.83 -7.40
CA THR A 158 7.22 -13.36 -6.48
C THR A 158 7.88 -14.18 -5.39
N HIS A 159 7.32 -14.09 -4.18
CA HIS A 159 7.72 -14.91 -3.05
C HIS A 159 6.53 -15.57 -2.36
N PRO A 160 6.75 -16.66 -1.62
CA PRO A 160 5.68 -17.29 -0.86
C PRO A 160 5.32 -16.47 0.39
N ILE A 161 4.04 -16.51 0.75
CA ILE A 161 3.52 -15.96 2.00
C ILE A 161 2.74 -17.01 2.77
N ASN A 162 2.79 -16.93 4.10
CA ASN A 162 2.01 -17.71 5.04
C ASN A 162 0.87 -16.84 5.55
N ILE A 163 -0.35 -17.32 5.47
CA ILE A 163 -1.59 -16.57 5.65
C ILE A 163 -2.33 -17.08 6.88
N LYS A 164 -2.75 -16.16 7.76
CA LYS A 164 -3.60 -16.46 8.91
C LYS A 164 -5.02 -16.78 8.44
N LYS A 165 -5.60 -17.91 8.92
CA LYS A 165 -7.02 -18.23 8.70
C LYS A 165 -7.93 -17.11 9.22
N ASP A 166 -9.12 -17.02 8.63
CA ASP A 166 -10.16 -16.06 9.01
C ASP A 166 -9.71 -14.59 8.90
N SER A 167 -8.81 -14.29 7.93
CA SER A 167 -8.31 -12.97 7.64
C SER A 167 -8.80 -12.45 6.29
N PHE A 168 -8.71 -11.13 6.08
CA PHE A 168 -8.99 -10.48 4.80
C PHE A 168 -8.18 -11.10 3.64
N VAL A 169 -6.94 -11.50 3.89
CA VAL A 169 -6.07 -12.17 2.91
C VAL A 169 -6.56 -13.59 2.66
N PHE A 170 -6.95 -14.33 3.72
CA PHE A 170 -7.49 -15.67 3.57
C PHE A 170 -8.82 -15.69 2.81
N ASP A 171 -9.66 -14.67 2.99
CA ASP A 171 -10.93 -14.53 2.25
C ASP A 171 -10.71 -14.46 0.72
N VAL A 172 -9.54 -14.00 0.28
CA VAL A 172 -9.15 -13.95 -1.14
C VAL A 172 -8.54 -15.26 -1.60
N PHE A 173 -7.47 -15.72 -0.96
CA PHE A 173 -6.69 -16.86 -1.43
C PHE A 173 -7.31 -18.21 -1.10
N GLN A 174 -8.16 -18.29 -0.08
CA GLN A 174 -8.76 -19.53 0.44
C GLN A 174 -7.70 -20.62 0.76
N SER A 175 -6.51 -20.18 1.17
CA SER A 175 -5.34 -21.01 1.47
C SER A 175 -4.51 -20.35 2.55
N GLU A 176 -3.85 -21.15 3.39
CA GLU A 176 -2.87 -20.68 4.37
C GLU A 176 -1.51 -20.38 3.73
N ARG A 177 -1.36 -20.63 2.43
CA ARG A 177 -0.13 -20.35 1.67
C ARG A 177 -0.47 -19.89 0.25
N ALA A 178 0.18 -18.82 -0.19
CA ALA A 178 0.07 -18.28 -1.54
C ALA A 178 1.42 -17.74 -2.01
N ARG A 179 1.46 -17.24 -3.24
CA ARG A 179 2.58 -16.43 -3.76
C ARG A 179 2.03 -15.07 -4.18
N THR A 180 2.79 -14.03 -3.86
CA THR A 180 2.48 -12.65 -4.23
C THR A 180 3.66 -12.01 -4.93
N ASN A 181 3.41 -10.94 -5.69
CA ASN A 181 4.48 -10.11 -6.20
C ASN A 181 5.17 -9.34 -5.05
N THR A 182 6.37 -8.82 -5.29
CA THR A 182 7.10 -8.03 -4.29
C THR A 182 7.93 -6.94 -4.96
N TYR A 183 7.94 -5.75 -4.36
CA TYR A 183 8.74 -4.62 -4.80
C TYR A 183 8.86 -3.58 -3.67
N HIS A 184 9.65 -3.86 -2.63
CA HIS A 184 9.81 -2.92 -1.52
C HIS A 184 11.16 -3.06 -0.82
N GLY A 185 11.82 -1.93 -0.56
CA GLY A 185 13.09 -1.86 0.18
C GLY A 185 12.92 -1.62 1.69
N TYR A 186 11.70 -1.30 2.13
CA TYR A 186 11.31 -1.12 3.53
C TYR A 186 10.17 -2.05 3.87
N ALA A 187 10.12 -2.46 5.13
CA ALA A 187 9.07 -3.29 5.68
C ALA A 187 8.62 -2.77 7.05
N LEU A 188 7.49 -3.28 7.51
CA LEU A 188 6.99 -3.01 8.84
C LEU A 188 7.88 -3.72 9.88
N ASP A 189 8.39 -2.95 10.85
CA ASP A 189 9.21 -3.44 11.96
C ASP A 189 8.33 -3.64 13.20
N ARG A 190 8.05 -2.59 13.95
CA ARG A 190 7.07 -2.64 15.03
C ARG A 190 5.68 -2.35 14.48
N ILE A 191 4.78 -3.31 14.64
CA ILE A 191 3.39 -3.16 14.23
C ILE A 191 2.65 -2.25 15.21
N ALA A 192 1.86 -1.34 14.67
CA ALA A 192 1.02 -0.46 15.47
C ALA A 192 0.00 -1.27 16.31
N SER A 193 -0.29 -0.78 17.51
CA SER A 193 -1.24 -1.45 18.41
C SER A 193 -2.64 -1.52 17.79
N GLY A 194 -3.30 -2.67 17.94
CA GLY A 194 -4.64 -2.92 17.41
C GLY A 194 -4.65 -3.47 15.98
N PHE A 195 -3.48 -3.70 15.37
CA PHE A 195 -3.40 -4.38 14.08
C PHE A 195 -2.99 -5.83 14.24
N ASP A 196 -3.73 -6.73 13.60
CA ASP A 196 -3.41 -8.13 13.47
C ASP A 196 -2.54 -8.37 12.24
N VAL A 197 -1.37 -8.98 12.41
CA VAL A 197 -0.56 -9.48 11.29
C VAL A 197 -1.24 -10.72 10.72
N VAL A 198 -1.58 -10.67 9.43
CA VAL A 198 -2.36 -11.73 8.77
C VAL A 198 -1.63 -12.42 7.63
N ALA A 199 -0.47 -11.90 7.21
CA ALA A 199 0.44 -12.60 6.32
C ALA A 199 1.89 -12.25 6.62
N ARG A 200 2.77 -13.24 6.45
CA ARG A 200 4.23 -13.10 6.50
C ARG A 200 4.87 -13.91 5.37
N SER A 201 5.95 -13.40 4.81
CA SER A 201 6.85 -14.17 3.95
C SER A 201 7.58 -15.27 4.72
N ASP A 202 8.23 -16.18 4.01
CA ASP A 202 8.99 -17.28 4.64
C ASP A 202 10.19 -16.79 5.47
N ASP A 203 10.73 -15.62 5.15
CA ASP A 203 11.79 -14.94 5.90
C ASP A 203 11.26 -14.07 7.07
N GLY A 204 9.96 -14.13 7.34
CA GLY A 204 9.33 -13.52 8.51
C GLY A 204 8.90 -12.07 8.34
N ILE A 205 9.14 -11.45 7.17
CA ILE A 205 8.69 -10.10 6.87
C ILE A 205 7.15 -10.04 6.92
N VAL A 206 6.61 -8.97 7.51
CA VAL A 206 5.17 -8.72 7.52
C VAL A 206 4.71 -8.29 6.14
N GLU A 207 3.80 -9.06 5.55
CA GLU A 207 3.26 -8.85 4.22
C GLU A 207 1.82 -8.31 4.23
N ALA A 208 1.08 -8.54 5.30
CA ALA A 208 -0.24 -7.95 5.46
C ALA A 208 -0.65 -7.83 6.93
N PHE A 209 -1.47 -6.82 7.20
CA PHE A 209 -2.17 -6.65 8.46
C PHE A 209 -3.63 -6.25 8.25
N GLU A 210 -4.44 -6.41 9.30
CA GLU A 210 -5.79 -5.89 9.35
C GLU A 210 -6.15 -5.35 10.75
N CYS A 211 -7.09 -4.41 10.80
CA CYS A 211 -7.87 -4.04 11.98
C CYS A 211 -9.34 -4.05 11.60
N ARG A 212 -10.03 -5.17 11.85
CA ARG A 212 -11.44 -5.35 11.44
C ARG A 212 -12.38 -4.38 12.14
N GLU A 213 -12.10 -4.04 13.40
CA GLU A 213 -12.87 -3.06 14.15
C GLU A 213 -12.90 -1.70 13.45
N LYS A 214 -11.75 -1.25 12.96
CA LYS A 214 -11.60 0.01 12.23
C LYS A 214 -11.84 -0.13 10.72
N LYS A 215 -12.01 -1.36 10.21
CA LYS A 215 -12.11 -1.65 8.77
C LYS A 215 -10.89 -1.19 7.98
N ILE A 216 -9.71 -1.41 8.56
CA ILE A 216 -8.42 -1.05 7.97
C ILE A 216 -7.70 -2.32 7.56
N TYR A 217 -7.21 -2.32 6.32
CA TYR A 217 -6.53 -3.45 5.68
C TYR A 217 -5.26 -2.96 5.02
N GLY A 218 -4.25 -3.82 4.92
CA GLY A 218 -3.02 -3.47 4.22
C GLY A 218 -2.29 -4.67 3.66
N THR A 219 -1.69 -4.48 2.47
CA THR A 219 -0.79 -5.44 1.83
C THR A 219 0.54 -4.77 1.52
N GLN A 220 1.66 -5.47 1.75
CA GLN A 220 2.98 -4.97 1.39
C GLN A 220 3.25 -5.18 -0.11
N TRP A 221 2.65 -6.22 -0.71
CA TRP A 221 2.68 -6.44 -2.15
C TRP A 221 1.64 -5.59 -2.90
N HIS A 222 1.59 -5.71 -4.21
CA HIS A 222 0.82 -4.88 -5.13
C HIS A 222 -0.34 -5.65 -5.78
N PRO A 223 -1.50 -5.84 -5.10
CA PRO A 223 -2.66 -6.49 -5.70
C PRO A 223 -3.29 -5.66 -6.83
N GLU A 224 -3.01 -4.35 -6.91
CA GLU A 224 -3.51 -3.49 -7.97
C GLU A 224 -2.93 -3.82 -9.36
N LEU A 225 -1.86 -4.61 -9.41
CA LEU A 225 -1.31 -5.12 -10.66
C LEU A 225 -2.18 -6.22 -11.30
N ALA A 226 -3.05 -6.84 -10.51
CA ALA A 226 -3.89 -7.97 -10.92
C ALA A 226 -4.72 -7.69 -12.18
N TYR A 227 -5.23 -6.46 -12.34
CA TYR A 227 -5.99 -6.09 -13.53
C TYR A 227 -5.15 -6.20 -14.82
N ARG A 228 -3.90 -5.72 -14.80
CA ARG A 228 -3.00 -5.78 -15.95
C ARG A 228 -2.45 -7.18 -16.20
N LEU A 229 -2.29 -7.98 -15.14
CA LEU A 229 -1.78 -9.35 -15.20
C LEU A 229 -2.89 -10.37 -15.48
N ASN A 230 -4.15 -9.93 -15.62
CA ASN A 230 -5.33 -10.80 -15.75
C ASN A 230 -5.41 -11.84 -14.62
N ASP A 231 -5.11 -11.41 -13.40
CA ASP A 231 -5.25 -12.24 -12.20
C ASP A 231 -6.60 -11.98 -11.50
N PRO A 232 -7.63 -12.82 -11.76
CA PRO A 232 -8.95 -12.62 -11.17
C PRO A 232 -8.95 -12.90 -9.66
N LEU A 233 -7.96 -13.59 -9.14
CA LEU A 233 -7.89 -13.94 -7.73
C LEU A 233 -7.52 -12.69 -6.90
N GLU A 234 -6.44 -12.00 -7.23
CA GLU A 234 -6.03 -10.81 -6.50
C GLU A 234 -6.97 -9.61 -6.69
N LEU A 235 -7.75 -9.56 -7.79
CA LEU A 235 -8.82 -8.56 -7.96
C LEU A 235 -9.87 -8.64 -6.85
N LYS A 236 -10.07 -9.79 -6.21
CA LYS A 236 -11.01 -9.96 -5.08
C LYS A 236 -10.64 -9.11 -3.86
N PHE A 237 -9.38 -8.66 -3.71
CA PHE A 237 -9.02 -7.71 -2.65
C PHE A 237 -9.85 -6.43 -2.77
N PHE A 238 -10.01 -5.91 -3.98
CA PHE A 238 -10.78 -4.70 -4.23
C PHE A 238 -12.29 -4.96 -4.15
N GLU A 239 -12.76 -6.09 -4.66
CA GLU A 239 -14.16 -6.49 -4.53
C GLU A 239 -14.57 -6.58 -3.05
N ASN A 240 -13.78 -7.25 -2.21
CA ASN A 240 -14.01 -7.36 -0.78
C ASN A 240 -13.94 -6.00 -0.08
N PHE A 241 -12.95 -5.16 -0.41
CA PHE A 241 -12.84 -3.83 0.15
C PHE A 241 -14.04 -2.95 -0.23
N PHE A 242 -14.46 -2.96 -1.49
CA PHE A 242 -15.63 -2.20 -1.94
C PHE A 242 -16.92 -2.69 -1.29
N ARG A 243 -17.04 -3.98 -1.02
CA ARG A 243 -18.16 -4.52 -0.24
C ARG A 243 -18.17 -3.95 1.18
N VAL A 244 -17.04 -3.94 1.88
CA VAL A 244 -16.91 -3.31 3.20
C VAL A 244 -17.29 -1.82 3.17
N CYS A 245 -16.82 -1.08 2.17
CA CYS A 245 -17.19 0.34 2.00
C CYS A 245 -18.70 0.53 1.84
N LYS A 246 -19.34 -0.31 1.02
CA LYS A 246 -20.78 -0.26 0.76
C LYS A 246 -21.61 -0.61 1.99
N GLU A 247 -21.16 -1.56 2.78
CA GLU A 247 -21.81 -1.94 4.06
C GLU A 247 -21.66 -0.84 5.11
N ASN A 248 -20.52 -0.15 5.15
CA ASN A 248 -20.27 0.96 6.07
C ASN A 248 -21.04 2.24 5.74
N ALA A 249 -21.44 2.43 4.48
CA ALA A 249 -22.20 3.61 4.03
C ALA A 249 -23.71 3.55 4.39
N ARG A 250 -24.20 2.44 4.93
CA ARG A 250 -25.58 2.22 5.39
C ARG A 250 -25.73 2.54 6.88
#